data_2bbb9ca4cb5bc9dd24711a7598c47d11
#
_entry.id   2bbb9ca4cb5bc9dd24711a7598c47d11
#
_cell.length_a   1.000
_cell.length_b   1.000
_cell.length_c   1.000
_cell.angle_alpha   90.00
_cell.angle_beta   90.00
_cell.angle_gamma   90.00
#
_symmetry.space_group_name_H-M   'P 1'
#
loop_
_entity.id
_entity.type
_entity.pdbx_description
1 polymer ?
#
loop_
_entity_poly.entity_id
_entity_poly.type
_entity_poly.pdbx_seq_one_letter_code
_entity_poly.pdbx_strand_id
1 'polypeptide(L)'
;MKLLEEGVFPVRFLGFGFFWAWLFIAGLSPSPLFGSPLCVGGIPFELFELLMRCAMLAISLTLSCVIATDRGKYCFLALGAVAGIAVTPLLLWGGSEEAHSVAALLTAMTEVSLFLMWLSFFGAMRLGDTLTLLVISYGVGALLFLVALMGGERTLLGASIVFPLLSAAALVFSSRLISRRGGTALFDNESTEPLKDEALSEETSIRNVTKSIPALKMTLALVCYSLAFSLLAAMAFSSSFALPASYLAEPVCIVVLAGVYILYAQFAKDAAKPYVLYRAVAPSMGLGFALLAISGGESIAGEGMVMIGYLLFEVLALNDYCNIVKANDASLFRTMAIGRLAISVGMLAGWTAGFFSGSVSVAALAVFGMTIVLITATLVFTDRDRVPLVSIADDRAISEDRDLRLDKSTALASFAAECKLSKRETEVFDYLIAGRTTSYVAERLFVAESTVRAHVYNIYQKANVHSRMELMDAFDAFWAKHS
;
A
#
# COMPACT_ATOMS: atom_id res chain seq x y z
N MET A 1 -11.17 8.99 10.09
CA MET A 1 -11.73 8.65 11.42
C MET A 1 -12.86 7.60 11.40
N LYS A 2 -13.54 7.35 10.27
CA LYS A 2 -14.48 6.20 10.15
C LYS A 2 -13.84 4.81 10.33
N LEU A 3 -12.55 4.67 10.06
CA LEU A 3 -11.79 3.42 10.24
C LEU A 3 -11.65 2.96 11.70
N LEU A 4 -11.76 3.89 12.67
CA LEU A 4 -11.72 3.57 14.10
C LEU A 4 -13.07 3.08 14.64
N GLU A 5 -14.18 3.40 13.97
CA GLU A 5 -15.53 3.04 14.39
C GLU A 5 -15.92 1.59 14.05
N GLU A 6 -15.23 0.94 13.09
CA GLU A 6 -15.61 -0.40 12.64
C GLU A 6 -14.97 -1.58 13.41
N GLY A 7 -14.22 -1.35 14.47
CA GLY A 7 -13.72 -2.39 15.39
C GLY A 7 -12.77 -3.46 14.80
N VAL A 8 -12.31 -3.28 13.55
CA VAL A 8 -11.45 -4.24 12.83
C VAL A 8 -10.02 -3.71 12.64
N PHE A 9 -9.78 -2.55 13.20
CA PHE A 9 -8.61 -1.70 13.00
C PHE A 9 -7.22 -2.35 13.23
N PRO A 10 -6.94 -3.10 14.31
CA PRO A 10 -5.53 -3.39 14.65
C PRO A 10 -4.84 -4.46 13.79
N VAL A 11 -5.56 -5.53 13.43
CA VAL A 11 -4.92 -6.73 12.86
C VAL A 11 -4.50 -6.55 11.40
N ARG A 12 -5.25 -5.78 10.62
CA ARG A 12 -4.96 -5.54 9.20
C ARG A 12 -3.67 -4.77 8.99
N PHE A 13 -3.34 -3.83 9.90
CA PHE A 13 -2.15 -2.99 9.79
C PHE A 13 -0.91 -3.65 10.39
N LEU A 14 -1.08 -4.31 11.52
CA LEU A 14 0.00 -5.01 12.19
C LEU A 14 0.62 -6.08 11.30
N GLY A 15 -0.20 -6.78 10.50
CA GLY A 15 0.29 -7.87 9.65
C GLY A 15 1.33 -7.43 8.62
N PHE A 16 1.07 -6.35 7.89
CA PHE A 16 2.04 -5.79 6.95
C PHE A 16 3.17 -5.05 7.68
N GLY A 17 2.91 -4.51 8.85
CA GLY A 17 3.93 -3.96 9.73
C GLY A 17 4.94 -5.01 10.19
N PHE A 18 4.53 -6.26 10.48
CA PHE A 18 5.48 -7.35 10.79
C PHE A 18 6.40 -7.67 9.61
N PHE A 19 5.88 -7.62 8.38
CA PHE A 19 6.72 -7.78 7.18
C PHE A 19 7.78 -6.68 7.08
N TRP A 20 7.38 -5.41 7.25
CA TRP A 20 8.31 -4.28 7.22
C TRP A 20 9.34 -4.35 8.33
N ALA A 21 8.92 -4.68 9.55
CA ALA A 21 9.84 -4.86 10.66
C ALA A 21 10.86 -6.00 10.40
N TRP A 22 10.41 -7.10 9.80
CA TRP A 22 11.31 -8.17 9.37
C TRP A 22 12.28 -7.70 8.28
N LEU A 23 11.81 -6.96 7.30
CA LEU A 23 12.63 -6.44 6.21
C LEU A 23 13.74 -5.50 6.75
N PHE A 24 13.41 -4.66 7.73
CA PHE A 24 14.43 -3.82 8.40
C PHE A 24 15.48 -4.67 9.14
N ILE A 25 15.12 -5.80 9.71
CA ILE A 25 16.07 -6.68 10.42
C ILE A 25 16.92 -7.50 9.41
N ALA A 26 16.29 -8.12 8.43
CA ALA A 26 16.93 -9.12 7.57
C ALA A 26 17.45 -8.58 6.23
N GLY A 27 16.79 -7.54 5.67
CA GLY A 27 17.08 -7.03 4.34
C GLY A 27 17.95 -5.78 4.33
N LEU A 28 17.72 -4.85 5.27
CA LEU A 28 18.41 -3.57 5.28
C LEU A 28 19.59 -3.54 6.26
N SER A 29 19.65 -4.45 7.21
CA SER A 29 20.68 -4.41 8.22
C SER A 29 21.01 -5.77 8.83
N PRO A 30 21.60 -6.69 8.07
CA PRO A 30 22.25 -7.82 8.71
C PRO A 30 23.44 -7.36 9.57
N SER A 31 24.04 -6.21 9.30
CA SER A 31 25.23 -5.72 10.00
C SER A 31 25.07 -5.44 11.50
N PRO A 32 23.92 -4.97 12.06
CA PRO A 32 23.76 -4.90 13.51
C PRO A 32 23.79 -6.24 14.22
N LEU A 33 23.41 -7.32 13.52
CA LEU A 33 23.45 -8.68 14.05
C LEU A 33 24.83 -9.34 13.85
N PHE A 34 25.56 -8.97 12.79
CA PHE A 34 26.78 -9.68 12.37
C PHE A 34 28.06 -8.85 12.51
N GLY A 35 27.96 -7.55 12.85
CA GLY A 35 29.11 -6.68 13.16
C GLY A 35 30.03 -6.37 11.98
N SER A 36 29.76 -6.89 10.78
CA SER A 36 30.53 -6.66 9.56
C SER A 36 29.63 -6.72 8.33
N PRO A 37 29.98 -5.99 7.25
CA PRO A 37 29.26 -6.11 5.98
C PRO A 37 29.35 -7.55 5.45
N LEU A 38 28.22 -8.13 5.11
CA LEU A 38 28.15 -9.44 4.48
C LEU A 38 28.45 -9.30 2.98
N CYS A 39 29.27 -10.21 2.44
CA CYS A 39 29.58 -10.27 1.03
C CYS A 39 29.34 -11.66 0.46
N VAL A 40 29.06 -11.73 -0.83
CA VAL A 40 28.90 -12.94 -1.63
C VAL A 40 29.81 -12.80 -2.88
N GLY A 41 30.89 -13.56 -2.96
CA GLY A 41 31.83 -13.48 -4.09
C GLY A 41 32.45 -12.09 -4.27
N GLY A 42 32.69 -11.35 -3.18
CA GLY A 42 33.20 -9.97 -3.21
C GLY A 42 32.13 -8.91 -3.53
N ILE A 43 30.87 -9.28 -3.72
CA ILE A 43 29.73 -8.38 -3.96
C ILE A 43 28.98 -8.19 -2.63
N PRO A 44 28.56 -6.95 -2.27
CA PRO A 44 27.73 -6.71 -1.10
C PRO A 44 26.47 -7.58 -1.09
N PHE A 45 26.08 -8.08 0.08
CA PHE A 45 24.91 -8.94 0.24
C PHE A 45 23.63 -8.29 -0.32
N GLU A 46 23.45 -7.00 -0.07
CA GLU A 46 22.30 -6.21 -0.50
C GLU A 46 22.22 -6.15 -2.05
N LEU A 47 23.35 -5.99 -2.72
CA LEU A 47 23.39 -5.97 -4.20
C LEU A 47 23.06 -7.35 -4.78
N PHE A 48 23.60 -8.41 -4.16
CA PHE A 48 23.30 -9.78 -4.58
C PHE A 48 21.83 -10.13 -4.31
N GLU A 49 21.28 -9.72 -3.16
CA GLU A 49 19.86 -9.89 -2.82
C GLU A 49 18.94 -9.17 -3.82
N LEU A 50 19.26 -7.93 -4.20
CA LEU A 50 18.51 -7.18 -5.22
C LEU A 50 18.47 -7.92 -6.57
N LEU A 51 19.58 -8.55 -6.96
CA LEU A 51 19.64 -9.39 -8.17
C LEU A 51 18.69 -10.60 -8.04
N MET A 52 18.72 -11.29 -6.90
CA MET A 52 17.83 -12.42 -6.62
C MET A 52 16.37 -11.99 -6.57
N ARG A 53 16.07 -10.82 -6.03
CA ARG A 53 14.73 -10.21 -6.00
C ARG A 53 14.19 -9.95 -7.40
N CYS A 54 15.00 -9.38 -8.29
CA CYS A 54 14.61 -9.19 -9.70
C CYS A 54 14.30 -10.53 -10.37
N ALA A 55 15.12 -11.55 -10.15
CA ALA A 55 14.88 -12.89 -10.69
C ALA A 55 13.60 -13.51 -10.14
N MET A 56 13.37 -13.43 -8.83
CA MET A 56 12.15 -13.95 -8.18
C MET A 56 10.88 -13.23 -8.65
N LEU A 57 10.94 -11.93 -8.87
CA LEU A 57 9.82 -11.15 -9.44
C LEU A 57 9.53 -11.57 -10.88
N ALA A 58 10.57 -11.77 -11.70
CA ALA A 58 10.41 -12.26 -13.07
C ALA A 58 9.78 -13.68 -13.08
N ILE A 59 10.24 -14.58 -12.21
CA ILE A 59 9.66 -15.92 -12.05
C ILE A 59 8.19 -15.81 -11.58
N SER A 60 7.90 -14.94 -10.62
CA SER A 60 6.53 -14.73 -10.14
C SER A 60 5.59 -14.22 -11.22
N LEU A 61 6.08 -13.38 -12.14
CA LEU A 61 5.32 -12.92 -13.30
C LEU A 61 5.02 -14.04 -14.28
N THR A 62 5.98 -14.93 -14.56
CA THR A 62 5.77 -16.09 -15.45
C THR A 62 4.82 -17.13 -14.82
N LEU A 63 4.88 -17.29 -13.50
CA LEU A 63 4.03 -18.21 -12.75
C LEU A 63 2.71 -17.58 -12.25
N SER A 64 2.39 -16.36 -12.68
CA SER A 64 1.25 -15.59 -12.17
C SER A 64 -0.08 -16.34 -12.28
N CYS A 65 -0.34 -17.09 -13.36
CA CYS A 65 -1.55 -17.90 -13.52
C CYS A 65 -1.64 -19.03 -12.48
N VAL A 66 -0.50 -19.63 -12.09
CA VAL A 66 -0.46 -20.67 -11.06
C VAL A 66 -0.65 -20.07 -9.67
N ILE A 67 0.01 -18.93 -9.41
CA ILE A 67 -0.08 -18.22 -8.13
C ILE A 67 -1.48 -17.63 -7.93
N ALA A 68 -2.18 -17.24 -9.00
CA ALA A 68 -3.54 -16.70 -8.94
C ALA A 68 -4.56 -17.71 -8.37
N THR A 69 -4.31 -19.02 -8.49
CA THR A 69 -5.16 -20.04 -7.88
C THR A 69 -5.10 -19.99 -6.35
N ASP A 70 -6.18 -20.36 -5.65
CA ASP A 70 -6.20 -20.32 -4.18
C ASP A 70 -5.10 -21.18 -3.56
N ARG A 71 -4.89 -22.38 -4.09
CA ARG A 71 -3.77 -23.22 -3.63
C ARG A 71 -2.43 -22.57 -3.91
N GLY A 72 -2.28 -21.93 -5.08
CA GLY A 72 -1.08 -21.19 -5.46
C GLY A 72 -0.79 -20.04 -4.50
N LYS A 73 -1.79 -19.22 -4.16
CA LYS A 73 -1.66 -18.12 -3.18
C LYS A 73 -1.21 -18.62 -1.80
N TYR A 74 -1.84 -19.69 -1.28
CA TYR A 74 -1.44 -20.28 0.00
C TYR A 74 -0.03 -20.87 -0.06
N CYS A 75 0.32 -21.61 -1.12
CA CYS A 75 1.67 -22.15 -1.29
C CYS A 75 2.72 -21.04 -1.39
N PHE A 76 2.46 -20.01 -2.18
CA PHE A 76 3.37 -18.88 -2.36
C PHE A 76 3.60 -18.11 -1.05
N LEU A 77 2.53 -17.86 -0.28
CA LEU A 77 2.60 -17.24 1.02
C LEU A 77 3.37 -18.10 2.05
N ALA A 78 3.07 -19.40 2.08
CA ALA A 78 3.73 -20.34 3.01
C ALA A 78 5.22 -20.49 2.70
N LEU A 79 5.59 -20.61 1.43
CA LEU A 79 6.99 -20.67 1.00
C LEU A 79 7.76 -19.41 1.42
N GLY A 80 7.18 -18.22 1.22
CA GLY A 80 7.80 -16.97 1.68
C GLY A 80 7.96 -16.89 3.19
N ALA A 81 6.95 -17.29 3.97
CA ALA A 81 7.04 -17.28 5.41
C ALA A 81 8.10 -18.26 5.95
N VAL A 82 8.17 -19.49 5.39
CA VAL A 82 9.18 -20.49 5.75
C VAL A 82 10.58 -20.03 5.36
N ALA A 83 10.74 -19.44 4.16
CA ALA A 83 12.01 -18.88 3.75
C ALA A 83 12.50 -17.80 4.73
N GLY A 84 11.60 -16.87 5.14
CA GLY A 84 11.94 -15.80 6.07
C GLY A 84 12.41 -16.29 7.44
N ILE A 85 11.86 -17.40 7.93
CA ILE A 85 12.33 -18.05 9.18
C ILE A 85 13.76 -18.57 9.02
N ALA A 86 14.08 -19.12 7.85
CA ALA A 86 15.35 -19.79 7.61
C ALA A 86 16.52 -18.81 7.39
N VAL A 87 16.25 -17.55 7.00
CA VAL A 87 17.29 -16.55 6.70
C VAL A 87 18.25 -16.35 7.87
N THR A 88 17.72 -15.99 9.04
CA THR A 88 18.54 -15.64 10.21
C THR A 88 19.37 -16.81 10.76
N PRO A 89 18.82 -18.03 10.95
CA PRO A 89 19.63 -19.17 11.33
C PRO A 89 20.74 -19.48 10.31
N LEU A 90 20.44 -19.36 9.03
CA LEU A 90 21.42 -19.63 7.98
C LEU A 90 22.56 -18.62 8.00
N LEU A 91 22.28 -17.34 8.21
CA LEU A 91 23.30 -16.30 8.35
C LEU A 91 24.15 -16.48 9.62
N LEU A 92 23.55 -16.93 10.73
CA LEU A 92 24.26 -17.13 11.99
C LEU A 92 25.16 -18.36 11.98
N TRP A 93 24.72 -19.47 11.39
CA TRP A 93 25.44 -20.75 11.44
C TRP A 93 26.21 -21.06 10.16
N GLY A 94 25.87 -20.36 9.09
CA GLY A 94 26.40 -20.67 7.77
C GLY A 94 27.79 -20.19 7.48
N GLY A 95 28.33 -19.16 8.07
CA GLY A 95 29.73 -18.64 7.95
C GLY A 95 30.43 -18.70 6.58
N SER A 96 29.81 -19.32 5.58
CA SER A 96 30.35 -19.53 4.23
C SER A 96 29.65 -18.65 3.20
N GLU A 97 30.34 -18.30 2.11
CA GLU A 97 29.75 -17.54 1.00
C GLU A 97 28.54 -18.22 0.37
N GLU A 98 28.52 -19.55 0.36
CA GLU A 98 27.38 -20.34 -0.11
C GLU A 98 26.15 -20.14 0.78
N ALA A 99 26.33 -20.11 2.09
CA ALA A 99 25.24 -19.83 3.03
C ALA A 99 24.69 -18.41 2.86
N HIS A 100 25.56 -17.43 2.65
CA HIS A 100 25.14 -16.06 2.36
C HIS A 100 24.37 -15.96 1.03
N SER A 101 24.80 -16.70 -0.01
CA SER A 101 24.08 -16.75 -1.28
C SER A 101 22.69 -17.33 -1.15
N VAL A 102 22.55 -18.43 -0.39
CA VAL A 102 21.23 -19.05 -0.12
C VAL A 102 20.38 -18.13 0.75
N ALA A 103 20.95 -17.47 1.75
CA ALA A 103 20.24 -16.51 2.59
C ALA A 103 19.70 -15.34 1.75
N ALA A 104 20.46 -14.78 0.82
CA ALA A 104 20.01 -13.73 -0.07
C ALA A 104 18.83 -14.18 -0.96
N LEU A 105 18.90 -15.40 -1.50
CA LEU A 105 17.78 -15.97 -2.25
C LEU A 105 16.52 -16.14 -1.41
N LEU A 106 16.66 -16.63 -0.16
CA LEU A 106 15.54 -16.79 0.76
C LEU A 106 14.95 -15.45 1.21
N THR A 107 15.80 -14.43 1.39
CA THR A 107 15.37 -13.04 1.67
C THR A 107 14.54 -12.51 0.53
N ALA A 108 15.03 -12.59 -0.70
CA ALA A 108 14.32 -12.18 -1.91
C ALA A 108 12.99 -12.92 -2.08
N MET A 109 12.97 -14.23 -1.83
CA MET A 109 11.74 -15.03 -1.89
C MET A 109 10.71 -14.61 -0.86
N THR A 110 11.12 -14.34 0.37
CA THR A 110 10.25 -13.86 1.45
C THR A 110 9.69 -12.50 1.11
N GLU A 111 10.56 -11.58 0.69
CA GLU A 111 10.15 -10.22 0.33
C GLU A 111 9.14 -10.24 -0.81
N VAL A 112 9.44 -10.91 -1.92
CA VAL A 112 8.54 -10.96 -3.09
C VAL A 112 7.21 -11.58 -2.72
N SER A 113 7.22 -12.69 -1.99
CA SER A 113 6.01 -13.42 -1.65
C SER A 113 5.10 -12.62 -0.70
N LEU A 114 5.61 -12.19 0.46
CA LEU A 114 4.80 -11.46 1.43
C LEU A 114 4.37 -10.10 0.91
N PHE A 115 5.26 -9.37 0.23
CA PHE A 115 4.95 -8.05 -0.32
C PHE A 115 3.85 -8.11 -1.37
N LEU A 116 3.97 -8.99 -2.38
CA LEU A 116 2.96 -9.09 -3.44
C LEU A 116 1.61 -9.56 -2.89
N MET A 117 1.60 -10.47 -1.92
CA MET A 117 0.36 -10.93 -1.31
C MET A 117 -0.32 -9.84 -0.48
N TRP A 118 0.43 -9.02 0.27
CA TRP A 118 -0.11 -7.87 0.99
C TRP A 118 -0.60 -6.77 0.06
N LEU A 119 0.16 -6.44 -1.01
CA LEU A 119 -0.30 -5.46 -2.00
C LEU A 119 -1.55 -5.95 -2.75
N SER A 120 -1.62 -7.24 -3.07
CA SER A 120 -2.83 -7.82 -3.65
C SER A 120 -4.03 -7.69 -2.71
N PHE A 121 -3.82 -7.85 -1.40
CA PHE A 121 -4.86 -7.63 -0.40
C PHE A 121 -5.31 -6.16 -0.34
N PHE A 122 -4.37 -5.19 -0.33
CA PHE A 122 -4.71 -3.76 -0.33
C PHE A 122 -5.34 -3.30 -1.65
N GLY A 123 -4.90 -3.85 -2.77
CA GLY A 123 -5.47 -3.56 -4.08
C GLY A 123 -6.93 -4.02 -4.23
N ALA A 124 -7.35 -5.05 -3.48
CA ALA A 124 -8.74 -5.51 -3.42
C ALA A 124 -9.64 -4.66 -2.49
N MET A 125 -9.07 -3.72 -1.72
CA MET A 125 -9.84 -2.86 -0.81
C MET A 125 -10.48 -1.65 -1.53
N ARG A 126 -11.44 -0.98 -0.88
CA ARG A 126 -12.10 0.22 -1.43
C ARG A 126 -11.12 1.37 -1.67
N LEU A 127 -11.41 2.19 -2.69
CA LEU A 127 -10.71 3.45 -2.97
C LEU A 127 -10.72 4.38 -1.75
N GLY A 128 -9.59 5.04 -1.48
CA GLY A 128 -9.45 6.03 -0.40
C GLY A 128 -8.80 5.54 0.88
N ASP A 129 -8.91 4.25 1.21
CA ASP A 129 -8.32 3.71 2.44
C ASP A 129 -6.89 3.19 2.25
N THR A 130 -6.53 2.85 1.01
CA THR A 130 -5.26 2.17 0.67
C THR A 130 -4.04 2.99 1.07
N LEU A 131 -4.00 4.29 0.78
CA LEU A 131 -2.86 5.15 1.12
C LEU A 131 -2.65 5.22 2.64
N THR A 132 -3.73 5.45 3.39
CA THR A 132 -3.67 5.50 4.85
C THR A 132 -3.19 4.18 5.45
N LEU A 133 -3.67 3.06 4.90
CA LEU A 133 -3.28 1.72 5.31
C LEU A 133 -1.80 1.44 5.04
N LEU A 134 -1.30 1.80 3.87
CA LEU A 134 0.11 1.67 3.51
C LEU A 134 0.98 2.48 4.48
N VAL A 135 0.70 3.77 4.65
CA VAL A 135 1.49 4.66 5.52
C VAL A 135 1.52 4.15 6.97
N ILE A 136 0.36 3.77 7.52
CA ILE A 136 0.31 3.24 8.89
C ILE A 136 1.08 1.93 9.00
N SER A 137 0.97 1.04 8.02
CA SER A 137 1.70 -0.24 8.05
C SER A 137 3.22 -0.05 8.03
N TYR A 138 3.72 0.89 7.23
CA TYR A 138 5.13 1.26 7.23
C TYR A 138 5.55 1.81 8.60
N GLY A 139 4.77 2.75 9.15
CA GLY A 139 5.04 3.33 10.47
C GLY A 139 5.04 2.29 11.60
N VAL A 140 4.08 1.38 11.60
CA VAL A 140 4.03 0.26 12.57
C VAL A 140 5.25 -0.65 12.40
N GLY A 141 5.65 -0.98 11.18
CA GLY A 141 6.83 -1.80 10.91
C GLY A 141 8.11 -1.15 11.46
N ALA A 142 8.30 0.14 11.20
CA ALA A 142 9.43 0.90 11.71
C ALA A 142 9.45 0.96 13.26
N LEU A 143 8.29 1.17 13.88
CA LEU A 143 8.18 1.16 15.35
C LEU A 143 8.48 -0.22 15.94
N LEU A 144 7.97 -1.30 15.33
CA LEU A 144 8.25 -2.68 15.77
C LEU A 144 9.74 -3.01 15.68
N PHE A 145 10.40 -2.57 14.60
CA PHE A 145 11.85 -2.71 14.44
C PHE A 145 12.61 -1.96 15.54
N LEU A 146 12.27 -0.68 15.79
CA LEU A 146 12.93 0.14 16.83
C LEU A 146 12.74 -0.47 18.22
N VAL A 147 11.55 -0.99 18.52
CA VAL A 147 11.28 -1.71 19.79
C VAL A 147 12.11 -3.00 19.88
N ALA A 148 12.21 -3.78 18.79
CA ALA A 148 13.03 -4.97 18.76
C ALA A 148 14.53 -4.65 18.96
N LEU A 149 14.98 -3.56 18.35
CA LEU A 149 16.36 -3.06 18.50
C LEU A 149 16.68 -2.63 19.94
N MET A 150 15.75 -1.93 20.62
CA MET A 150 15.89 -1.56 22.02
C MET A 150 15.94 -2.78 22.95
N GLY A 151 15.31 -3.88 22.56
CA GLY A 151 15.37 -5.16 23.30
C GLY A 151 16.67 -5.93 23.14
N GLY A 152 17.59 -5.45 22.28
CA GLY A 152 18.91 -6.01 22.03
C GLY A 152 18.89 -7.22 21.08
N GLU A 153 20.07 -7.81 20.90
CA GLU A 153 20.35 -8.86 19.91
C GLU A 153 19.38 -10.06 19.98
N ARG A 154 19.09 -10.55 21.16
CA ARG A 154 18.17 -11.69 21.35
C ARG A 154 16.75 -11.38 20.87
N THR A 155 16.30 -10.16 21.09
CA THR A 155 14.97 -9.72 20.67
C THR A 155 14.92 -9.57 19.16
N LEU A 156 15.96 -9.00 18.54
CA LEU A 156 16.09 -8.91 17.09
C LEU A 156 16.09 -10.30 16.43
N LEU A 157 16.86 -11.24 16.98
CA LEU A 157 16.89 -12.62 16.49
C LEU A 157 15.52 -13.30 16.60
N GLY A 158 14.86 -13.16 17.74
CA GLY A 158 13.51 -13.69 17.94
C GLY A 158 12.50 -13.06 16.95
N ALA A 159 12.58 -11.75 16.78
CA ALA A 159 11.72 -10.99 15.87
C ALA A 159 11.91 -11.42 14.41
N SER A 160 13.16 -11.60 13.96
CA SER A 160 13.47 -12.01 12.60
C SER A 160 12.91 -13.38 12.21
N ILE A 161 12.76 -14.28 13.19
CA ILE A 161 12.16 -15.61 12.99
C ILE A 161 10.63 -15.56 13.05
N VAL A 162 10.07 -14.76 13.98
CA VAL A 162 8.64 -14.76 14.28
C VAL A 162 7.84 -13.86 13.34
N PHE A 163 8.38 -12.72 12.91
CA PHE A 163 7.64 -11.73 12.14
C PHE A 163 7.15 -12.21 10.77
N PRO A 164 7.88 -13.02 9.97
CA PRO A 164 7.35 -13.57 8.72
C PRO A 164 6.10 -14.43 8.94
N LEU A 165 6.09 -15.24 10.01
CA LEU A 165 4.94 -16.06 10.38
C LEU A 165 3.75 -15.20 10.80
N LEU A 166 3.98 -14.21 11.67
CA LEU A 166 2.93 -13.29 12.10
C LEU A 166 2.34 -12.51 10.94
N SER A 167 3.18 -12.07 10.00
CA SER A 167 2.73 -11.37 8.80
C SER A 167 1.84 -12.26 7.94
N ALA A 168 2.28 -13.48 7.63
CA ALA A 168 1.50 -14.43 6.84
C ALA A 168 0.18 -14.83 7.52
N ALA A 169 0.22 -15.12 8.82
CA ALA A 169 -0.96 -15.47 9.61
C ALA A 169 -1.97 -14.32 9.66
N ALA A 170 -1.50 -13.09 9.85
CA ALA A 170 -2.34 -11.89 9.86
C ALA A 170 -3.00 -11.65 8.51
N LEU A 171 -2.31 -11.90 7.39
CA LEU A 171 -2.89 -11.79 6.05
C LEU A 171 -4.04 -12.78 5.85
N VAL A 172 -3.82 -14.06 6.20
CA VAL A 172 -4.86 -15.10 6.10
C VAL A 172 -6.05 -14.76 6.99
N PHE A 173 -5.80 -14.31 8.23
CA PHE A 173 -6.85 -13.92 9.15
C PHE A 173 -7.65 -12.71 8.64
N SER A 174 -6.97 -11.67 8.14
CA SER A 174 -7.60 -10.47 7.59
C SER A 174 -8.46 -10.78 6.36
N SER A 175 -7.98 -11.65 5.47
CA SER A 175 -8.73 -12.10 4.30
C SER A 175 -10.01 -12.87 4.71
N ARG A 176 -9.92 -13.80 5.66
CA ARG A 176 -11.10 -14.55 6.16
C ARG A 176 -12.14 -13.66 6.86
N LEU A 177 -11.68 -12.58 7.54
CA LEU A 177 -12.62 -11.63 8.17
C LEU A 177 -13.41 -10.84 7.14
N ILE A 178 -12.79 -10.46 6.01
CA ILE A 178 -13.47 -9.75 4.92
C ILE A 178 -14.48 -10.66 4.26
N SER A 179 -14.13 -11.91 3.96
CA SER A 179 -15.04 -12.91 3.40
C SER A 179 -16.30 -13.09 4.24
N ARG A 180 -16.16 -13.24 5.55
CA ARG A 180 -17.31 -13.38 6.46
C ARG A 180 -18.25 -12.17 6.49
N ARG A 181 -17.82 -11.00 6.00
CA ARG A 181 -18.59 -9.76 5.93
C ARG A 181 -19.16 -9.48 4.53
N GLY A 182 -19.12 -10.46 3.62
CA GLY A 182 -19.64 -10.33 2.25
C GLY A 182 -18.76 -9.51 1.30
N GLY A 183 -17.48 -9.29 1.66
CA GLY A 183 -16.49 -8.68 0.76
C GLY A 183 -15.74 -9.74 -0.04
N THR A 184 -15.19 -9.37 -1.21
CA THR A 184 -14.30 -10.24 -1.98
C THR A 184 -13.04 -10.55 -1.18
N ALA A 185 -12.89 -11.78 -0.75
CA ALA A 185 -11.70 -12.23 -0.03
C ALA A 185 -10.62 -12.67 -1.01
N LEU A 186 -9.36 -12.44 -0.64
CA LEU A 186 -8.19 -12.81 -1.44
C LEU A 186 -8.14 -14.33 -1.76
N PHE A 187 -8.81 -15.16 -0.95
CA PHE A 187 -8.77 -16.62 -0.99
C PHE A 187 -10.14 -17.29 -1.17
N ASP A 188 -11.19 -16.58 -1.61
CA ASP A 188 -12.51 -17.18 -1.83
C ASP A 188 -12.75 -17.53 -3.32
N ASN A 189 -13.19 -18.76 -3.51
CA ASN A 189 -13.51 -19.38 -4.80
C ASN A 189 -14.95 -19.09 -5.23
N GLU A 190 -15.36 -17.87 -5.53
CA GLU A 190 -16.67 -17.65 -6.17
C GLU A 190 -16.63 -17.21 -7.63
N SER A 191 -15.50 -17.37 -8.30
CA SER A 191 -15.42 -17.19 -9.76
C SER A 191 -14.70 -18.37 -10.43
N THR A 192 -15.33 -19.54 -10.38
CA THR A 192 -15.00 -20.64 -11.31
C THR A 192 -15.70 -20.37 -12.64
N GLU A 193 -15.23 -19.37 -13.40
CA GLU A 193 -15.41 -19.35 -14.83
C GLU A 193 -14.14 -19.90 -15.53
N PRO A 194 -14.26 -20.60 -16.65
CA PRO A 194 -13.21 -21.48 -17.13
C PRO A 194 -11.99 -20.72 -17.64
N LEU A 195 -10.81 -21.16 -17.18
CA LEU A 195 -9.43 -20.74 -17.48
C LEU A 195 -9.08 -20.38 -18.96
N LYS A 196 -9.99 -20.57 -19.92
CA LYS A 196 -9.73 -20.24 -21.32
C LYS A 196 -9.97 -18.78 -21.68
N ASP A 197 -10.89 -18.10 -21.01
CA ASP A 197 -11.19 -16.70 -21.30
C ASP A 197 -10.28 -15.75 -20.49
N GLU A 198 -9.79 -16.17 -19.33
CA GLU A 198 -8.83 -15.38 -18.54
C GLU A 198 -7.47 -15.23 -19.24
N ALA A 199 -6.93 -16.27 -19.86
CA ALA A 199 -5.63 -16.18 -20.55
C ALA A 199 -5.68 -15.20 -21.73
N LEU A 200 -6.79 -15.14 -22.49
CA LEU A 200 -6.97 -14.18 -23.58
C LEU A 200 -7.27 -12.77 -23.06
N SER A 201 -8.03 -12.63 -21.97
CA SER A 201 -8.31 -11.34 -21.33
C SER A 201 -7.08 -10.79 -20.62
N GLU A 202 -6.24 -11.65 -20.01
CA GLU A 202 -4.98 -11.28 -19.37
C GLU A 202 -3.93 -10.76 -20.35
N GLU A 203 -3.76 -11.41 -21.51
CA GLU A 203 -2.82 -10.95 -22.54
C GLU A 203 -3.25 -9.61 -23.14
N THR A 204 -4.57 -9.42 -23.30
CA THR A 204 -5.16 -8.16 -23.74
C THR A 204 -5.05 -7.08 -22.64
N SER A 205 -5.18 -7.44 -21.37
CA SER A 205 -5.09 -6.55 -20.22
C SER A 205 -3.65 -6.06 -20.01
N ILE A 206 -2.62 -6.93 -20.08
CA ILE A 206 -1.22 -6.52 -20.01
C ILE A 206 -0.87 -5.58 -21.17
N ARG A 207 -1.34 -5.91 -22.38
CA ARG A 207 -1.13 -5.09 -23.58
C ARG A 207 -1.82 -3.75 -23.48
N ASN A 208 -2.91 -3.63 -22.73
CA ASN A 208 -3.62 -2.36 -22.49
C ASN A 208 -2.96 -1.54 -21.34
N VAL A 209 -2.48 -2.17 -20.28
CA VAL A 209 -1.74 -1.49 -19.19
C VAL A 209 -0.39 -0.94 -19.70
N THR A 210 0.32 -1.72 -20.53
CA THR A 210 1.58 -1.25 -21.13
C THR A 210 1.37 -0.21 -22.23
N LYS A 211 0.18 -0.12 -22.81
CA LYS A 211 -0.16 0.88 -23.82
C LYS A 211 -0.73 2.18 -23.25
N SER A 212 -1.15 2.21 -21.98
CA SER A 212 -1.58 3.46 -21.36
C SER A 212 -0.34 4.32 -21.06
N ILE A 213 -0.19 5.44 -21.74
CA ILE A 213 0.91 6.40 -21.57
C ILE A 213 1.14 6.76 -20.07
N PRO A 214 0.09 6.96 -19.25
CA PRO A 214 0.26 7.24 -17.83
C PRO A 214 0.94 6.11 -17.04
N ALA A 215 0.59 4.84 -17.30
CA ALA A 215 1.21 3.70 -16.61
C ALA A 215 2.69 3.54 -16.97
N LEU A 216 3.07 3.75 -18.23
CA LEU A 216 4.47 3.72 -18.66
C LEU A 216 5.29 4.81 -17.99
N LYS A 217 4.77 6.04 -17.91
CA LYS A 217 5.44 7.18 -17.25
C LYS A 217 5.65 6.90 -15.76
N MET A 218 4.64 6.34 -15.07
CA MET A 218 4.75 5.97 -13.67
C MET A 218 5.79 4.88 -13.46
N THR A 219 5.80 3.85 -14.30
CA THR A 219 6.81 2.77 -14.26
C THR A 219 8.22 3.32 -14.47
N LEU A 220 8.40 4.24 -15.43
CA LEU A 220 9.68 4.91 -15.66
C LEU A 220 10.10 5.77 -14.45
N ALA A 221 9.15 6.49 -13.84
CA ALA A 221 9.43 7.26 -12.62
C ALA A 221 9.88 6.34 -11.47
N LEU A 222 9.24 5.18 -11.30
CA LEU A 222 9.67 4.18 -10.31
C LEU A 222 11.11 3.75 -10.53
N VAL A 223 11.50 3.42 -11.77
CA VAL A 223 12.89 3.06 -12.08
C VAL A 223 13.83 4.21 -11.76
N CYS A 224 13.53 5.43 -12.21
CA CYS A 224 14.44 6.57 -12.06
C CYS A 224 14.60 7.04 -10.61
N TYR A 225 13.50 7.15 -9.85
CA TYR A 225 13.62 7.53 -8.43
C TYR A 225 14.25 6.45 -7.57
N SER A 226 13.99 5.17 -7.85
CA SER A 226 14.64 4.06 -7.16
C SER A 226 16.13 3.96 -7.50
N LEU A 227 16.50 4.26 -8.74
CA LEU A 227 17.90 4.37 -9.15
C LEU A 227 18.60 5.50 -8.38
N ALA A 228 18.01 6.68 -8.33
CA ALA A 228 18.57 7.80 -7.59
C ALA A 228 18.70 7.48 -6.08
N PHE A 229 17.69 6.85 -5.49
CA PHE A 229 17.71 6.46 -4.09
C PHE A 229 18.82 5.45 -3.77
N SER A 230 19.00 4.41 -4.59
CA SER A 230 19.99 3.37 -4.35
C SER A 230 21.43 3.80 -4.61
N LEU A 231 21.64 4.89 -5.35
CA LEU A 231 22.95 5.56 -5.39
C LEU A 231 23.36 6.04 -3.98
N LEU A 232 22.41 6.53 -3.16
CA LEU A 232 22.68 6.91 -1.77
C LEU A 232 23.19 5.72 -0.96
N ALA A 233 22.57 4.55 -1.07
CA ALA A 233 23.00 3.34 -0.37
C ALA A 233 24.43 2.91 -0.79
N ALA A 234 24.73 2.97 -2.09
CA ALA A 234 26.06 2.67 -2.60
C ALA A 234 27.13 3.69 -2.14
N MET A 235 26.76 4.97 -2.05
CA MET A 235 27.63 6.02 -1.49
C MET A 235 27.94 5.75 -0.01
N ALA A 236 26.93 5.41 0.78
CA ALA A 236 27.08 5.07 2.20
C ALA A 236 27.99 3.84 2.41
N PHE A 237 27.89 2.83 1.54
CA PHE A 237 28.73 1.65 1.57
C PHE A 237 30.20 1.96 1.25
N SER A 238 30.46 2.88 0.32
CA SER A 238 31.80 3.28 -0.10
C SER A 238 32.51 4.24 0.86
N SER A 239 31.72 4.98 1.66
CA SER A 239 32.26 5.88 2.68
C SER A 239 32.52 5.11 3.96
N SER A 240 33.67 5.30 4.58
CA SER A 240 34.00 4.78 5.94
C SER A 240 33.10 5.38 7.02
N PHE A 241 32.02 6.03 6.64
CA PHE A 241 31.07 6.70 7.52
C PHE A 241 30.27 5.65 8.28
N ALA A 242 30.29 5.78 9.58
CA ALA A 242 29.89 4.78 10.55
C ALA A 242 28.50 4.17 10.28
N LEU A 243 28.48 2.90 9.91
CA LEU A 243 27.33 2.00 9.83
C LEU A 243 26.27 2.11 10.96
N PRO A 244 26.57 2.56 12.21
CA PRO A 244 25.53 2.61 13.25
C PRO A 244 24.43 3.63 13.03
N ALA A 245 24.67 4.70 12.27
CA ALA A 245 23.65 5.75 12.07
C ALA A 245 22.73 5.49 10.87
N SER A 246 23.24 4.84 9.81
CA SER A 246 22.49 4.67 8.55
C SER A 246 21.29 3.72 8.69
N TYR A 247 21.40 2.64 9.45
CA TYR A 247 20.29 1.69 9.62
C TYR A 247 19.14 2.23 10.50
N LEU A 248 19.42 3.28 11.31
CA LEU A 248 18.38 3.97 12.08
C LEU A 248 17.68 5.07 11.27
N ALA A 249 18.36 5.61 10.25
CA ALA A 249 17.85 6.74 9.49
C ALA A 249 16.54 6.39 8.78
N GLU A 250 16.47 5.25 8.11
CA GLU A 250 15.28 4.85 7.35
C GLU A 250 14.05 4.61 8.25
N PRO A 251 14.09 3.78 9.30
CA PRO A 251 12.95 3.60 10.19
C PRO A 251 12.51 4.90 10.88
N VAL A 252 13.45 5.76 11.28
CA VAL A 252 13.12 7.06 11.85
C VAL A 252 12.43 7.97 10.85
N CYS A 253 12.94 8.06 9.61
CA CYS A 253 12.29 8.82 8.54
C CYS A 253 10.87 8.32 8.25
N ILE A 254 10.65 7.00 8.28
CA ILE A 254 9.33 6.40 8.09
C ILE A 254 8.37 6.79 9.23
N VAL A 255 8.82 6.72 10.48
CA VAL A 255 7.99 7.13 11.64
C VAL A 255 7.62 8.62 11.54
N VAL A 256 8.58 9.47 11.18
CA VAL A 256 8.33 10.91 10.98
C VAL A 256 7.34 11.13 9.85
N LEU A 257 7.54 10.48 8.70
CA LEU A 257 6.65 10.58 7.54
C LEU A 257 5.23 10.12 7.86
N ALA A 258 5.09 8.98 8.55
CA ALA A 258 3.80 8.46 8.99
C ALA A 258 3.10 9.42 9.98
N GLY A 259 3.84 9.98 10.93
CA GLY A 259 3.32 10.98 11.87
C GLY A 259 2.84 12.25 11.17
N VAL A 260 3.63 12.79 10.25
CA VAL A 260 3.26 13.96 9.44
C VAL A 260 2.03 13.68 8.59
N TYR A 261 1.97 12.51 7.95
CA TYR A 261 0.80 12.11 7.16
C TYR A 261 -0.47 12.00 8.02
N ILE A 262 -0.40 11.38 9.19
CA ILE A 262 -1.55 11.24 10.10
C ILE A 262 -2.04 12.62 10.54
N LEU A 263 -1.12 13.53 10.92
CA LEU A 263 -1.47 14.91 11.26
C LEU A 263 -2.12 15.63 10.07
N TYR A 264 -1.52 15.54 8.90
CA TYR A 264 -2.08 16.12 7.67
C TYR A 264 -3.49 15.60 7.39
N ALA A 265 -3.71 14.28 7.50
CA ALA A 265 -5.01 13.67 7.29
C ALA A 265 -6.08 14.10 8.32
N GLN A 266 -5.67 14.48 9.54
CA GLN A 266 -6.59 15.01 10.56
C GLN A 266 -7.00 16.45 10.29
N PHE A 267 -6.09 17.29 9.77
CA PHE A 267 -6.34 18.72 9.54
C PHE A 267 -6.90 19.01 8.16
N ALA A 268 -6.64 18.19 7.15
CA ALA A 268 -7.22 18.30 5.82
C ALA A 268 -8.68 17.83 5.85
N LYS A 269 -9.63 18.78 5.97
CA LYS A 269 -11.08 18.50 6.02
C LYS A 269 -11.64 17.88 4.75
N ASP A 270 -11.01 18.10 3.61
CA ASP A 270 -11.30 17.43 2.34
C ASP A 270 -10.14 16.48 2.04
N ALA A 271 -10.48 15.23 1.74
CA ALA A 271 -9.55 14.12 1.54
C ALA A 271 -8.18 14.56 1.03
N ALA A 272 -7.14 14.28 1.80
CA ALA A 272 -5.76 14.62 1.48
C ALA A 272 -5.45 14.18 0.05
N LYS A 273 -5.48 15.13 -0.88
CA LYS A 273 -5.35 14.82 -2.32
C LYS A 273 -3.92 14.33 -2.57
N PRO A 274 -3.70 13.05 -2.93
CA PRO A 274 -2.36 12.47 -3.06
C PRO A 274 -1.43 13.28 -3.97
N TYR A 275 -2.00 13.98 -4.99
CA TYR A 275 -1.22 14.77 -5.92
C TYR A 275 -0.45 15.94 -5.28
N VAL A 276 -0.93 16.48 -4.15
CA VAL A 276 -0.24 17.55 -3.42
C VAL A 276 1.05 17.02 -2.81
N LEU A 277 1.03 15.79 -2.31
CA LEU A 277 2.17 15.14 -1.70
C LEU A 277 3.29 14.85 -2.72
N TYR A 278 2.94 14.51 -3.97
CA TYR A 278 3.93 14.32 -5.04
C TYR A 278 4.80 15.56 -5.28
N ARG A 279 4.26 16.78 -5.04
CA ARG A 279 5.02 18.03 -5.22
C ARG A 279 6.19 18.15 -4.26
N ALA A 280 6.18 17.45 -3.13
CA ALA A 280 7.25 17.47 -2.16
C ALA A 280 8.39 16.49 -2.49
N VAL A 281 8.15 15.48 -3.33
CA VAL A 281 9.12 14.40 -3.64
C VAL A 281 10.40 14.96 -4.27
N ALA A 282 10.30 15.59 -5.43
CA ALA A 282 11.48 16.06 -6.16
C ALA A 282 12.26 17.17 -5.44
N PRO A 283 11.61 18.19 -4.82
CA PRO A 283 12.33 19.16 -4.00
C PRO A 283 13.04 18.53 -2.80
N SER A 284 12.41 17.56 -2.10
CA SER A 284 13.05 16.87 -0.97
C SER A 284 14.29 16.10 -1.41
N MET A 285 14.16 15.22 -2.41
CA MET A 285 15.29 14.44 -2.92
C MET A 285 16.38 15.34 -3.54
N GLY A 286 15.98 16.34 -4.33
CA GLY A 286 16.91 17.25 -4.99
C GLY A 286 17.73 18.08 -4.00
N LEU A 287 17.08 18.62 -2.97
CA LEU A 287 17.78 19.34 -1.90
C LEU A 287 18.68 18.40 -1.09
N GLY A 288 18.22 17.19 -0.81
CA GLY A 288 19.03 16.19 -0.12
C GLY A 288 20.31 15.86 -0.89
N PHE A 289 20.22 15.59 -2.21
CA PHE A 289 21.41 15.37 -3.03
C PHE A 289 22.31 16.63 -3.14
N ALA A 290 21.74 17.82 -3.18
CA ALA A 290 22.53 19.05 -3.17
C ALA A 290 23.34 19.18 -1.88
N LEU A 291 22.74 18.90 -0.72
CA LEU A 291 23.44 18.90 0.57
C LEU A 291 24.56 17.85 0.60
N LEU A 292 24.32 16.65 0.09
CA LEU A 292 25.34 15.60 -0.02
C LEU A 292 26.50 16.00 -0.95
N ALA A 293 26.20 16.64 -2.08
CA ALA A 293 27.24 17.13 -2.99
C ALA A 293 28.13 18.20 -2.34
N ILE A 294 27.55 19.13 -1.58
CA ILE A 294 28.29 20.21 -0.91
C ILE A 294 29.11 19.67 0.27
N SER A 295 28.57 18.70 1.02
CA SER A 295 29.24 18.12 2.19
C SER A 295 30.26 17.01 1.88
N GLY A 296 30.41 16.65 0.59
CA GLY A 296 31.24 15.50 0.22
C GLY A 296 30.66 14.15 0.64
N GLY A 297 29.35 14.08 0.92
CA GLY A 297 28.63 12.87 1.33
C GLY A 297 28.37 12.77 2.84
N GLU A 298 28.82 13.71 3.66
CA GLU A 298 28.75 13.61 5.14
C GLU A 298 27.50 14.29 5.73
N SER A 299 26.47 14.58 4.94
CA SER A 299 25.27 15.30 5.44
C SER A 299 24.15 14.34 5.84
N ILE A 300 23.96 14.09 7.15
CA ILE A 300 22.82 13.33 7.70
C ILE A 300 21.49 13.96 7.28
N ALA A 301 21.43 15.30 7.23
CA ALA A 301 20.23 16.00 6.77
C ALA A 301 19.97 15.73 5.28
N GLY A 302 21.02 15.69 4.46
CA GLY A 302 20.95 15.35 3.04
C GLY A 302 20.44 13.93 2.83
N GLU A 303 20.99 12.95 3.53
CA GLU A 303 20.51 11.55 3.52
C GLU A 303 19.05 11.44 3.90
N GLY A 304 18.66 12.03 5.04
CA GLY A 304 17.28 12.01 5.51
C GLY A 304 16.29 12.64 4.51
N MET A 305 16.68 13.72 3.83
CA MET A 305 15.83 14.37 2.83
C MET A 305 15.65 13.53 1.56
N VAL A 306 16.71 12.87 1.06
CA VAL A 306 16.59 11.92 -0.06
C VAL A 306 15.68 10.77 0.34
N MET A 307 15.87 10.23 1.53
CA MET A 307 15.11 9.09 2.07
C MET A 307 13.62 9.42 2.24
N ILE A 308 13.30 10.54 2.89
CA ILE A 308 11.90 10.99 3.06
C ILE A 308 11.24 11.21 1.70
N GLY A 309 11.93 11.86 0.76
CA GLY A 309 11.40 12.08 -0.59
C GLY A 309 11.13 10.78 -1.32
N TYR A 310 12.04 9.81 -1.26
CA TYR A 310 11.88 8.51 -1.88
C TYR A 310 10.75 7.68 -1.26
N LEU A 311 10.70 7.57 0.07
CA LEU A 311 9.67 6.84 0.79
C LEU A 311 8.27 7.42 0.53
N LEU A 312 8.15 8.75 0.50
CA LEU A 312 6.91 9.42 0.13
C LEU A 312 6.50 9.04 -1.31
N PHE A 313 7.45 9.06 -2.25
CA PHE A 313 7.18 8.67 -3.63
C PHE A 313 6.76 7.19 -3.73
N GLU A 314 7.47 6.27 -3.08
CA GLU A 314 7.17 4.83 -3.13
C GLU A 314 5.74 4.54 -2.64
N VAL A 315 5.35 5.09 -1.50
CA VAL A 315 4.01 4.87 -0.94
C VAL A 315 2.92 5.44 -1.84
N LEU A 316 3.13 6.64 -2.41
CA LEU A 316 2.19 7.25 -3.35
C LEU A 316 2.08 6.45 -4.65
N ALA A 317 3.20 5.99 -5.19
CA ALA A 317 3.24 5.17 -6.39
C ALA A 317 2.54 3.82 -6.18
N LEU A 318 2.75 3.15 -5.05
CA LEU A 318 2.06 1.92 -4.69
C LEU A 318 0.54 2.12 -4.59
N ASN A 319 0.11 3.24 -3.98
CA ASN A 319 -1.30 3.62 -3.96
C ASN A 319 -1.87 3.80 -5.37
N ASP A 320 -1.14 4.49 -6.25
CA ASP A 320 -1.58 4.72 -7.63
C ASP A 320 -1.63 3.43 -8.45
N TYR A 321 -0.69 2.49 -8.23
CA TYR A 321 -0.78 1.15 -8.83
C TYR A 321 -2.03 0.39 -8.37
N CYS A 322 -2.40 0.47 -7.09
CA CYS A 322 -3.66 -0.08 -6.60
C CYS A 322 -4.88 0.55 -7.30
N ASN A 323 -4.84 1.86 -7.55
CA ASN A 323 -5.92 2.58 -8.23
C ASN A 323 -5.99 2.25 -9.73
N ILE A 324 -4.85 2.09 -10.41
CA ILE A 324 -4.77 1.67 -11.82
C ILE A 324 -5.43 0.30 -12.03
N VAL A 325 -5.17 -0.65 -11.12
CA VAL A 325 -5.80 -1.98 -11.18
C VAL A 325 -7.31 -1.88 -11.10
N LYS A 326 -7.81 -1.12 -10.11
CA LYS A 326 -9.26 -0.91 -9.92
C LYS A 326 -9.94 -0.24 -11.11
N ALA A 327 -9.21 0.63 -11.82
CA ALA A 327 -9.73 1.37 -12.97
C ALA A 327 -9.78 0.55 -14.27
N ASN A 328 -8.94 -0.46 -14.44
CA ASN A 328 -8.73 -1.12 -15.74
C ASN A 328 -9.06 -2.62 -15.77
N ASP A 329 -9.67 -3.18 -14.71
CA ASP A 329 -9.92 -4.63 -14.53
C ASP A 329 -8.66 -5.48 -14.83
N ALA A 330 -7.47 -4.92 -14.51
CA ALA A 330 -6.21 -5.58 -14.76
C ALA A 330 -5.92 -6.62 -13.68
N SER A 331 -5.16 -7.65 -14.03
CA SER A 331 -4.70 -8.63 -13.04
C SER A 331 -3.91 -7.93 -11.93
N LEU A 332 -4.48 -7.95 -10.72
CA LEU A 332 -3.94 -7.28 -9.55
C LEU A 332 -2.51 -7.73 -9.24
N PHE A 333 -2.30 -9.05 -9.20
CA PHE A 333 -1.00 -9.64 -8.90
C PHE A 333 0.08 -9.22 -9.90
N ARG A 334 -0.21 -9.29 -11.21
CA ARG A 334 0.74 -8.93 -12.27
C ARG A 334 1.11 -7.45 -12.24
N THR A 335 0.11 -6.58 -12.07
CA THR A 335 0.35 -5.12 -12.01
C THR A 335 1.24 -4.76 -10.83
N MET A 336 1.00 -5.35 -9.64
CA MET A 336 1.84 -5.14 -8.46
C MET A 336 3.25 -5.69 -8.66
N ALA A 337 3.38 -6.86 -9.29
CA ALA A 337 4.69 -7.46 -9.58
C ALA A 337 5.51 -6.61 -10.57
N ILE A 338 4.87 -6.03 -11.59
CA ILE A 338 5.53 -5.10 -12.54
C ILE A 338 6.01 -3.84 -11.80
N GLY A 339 5.17 -3.25 -10.96
CA GLY A 339 5.56 -2.07 -10.16
C GLY A 339 6.76 -2.37 -9.25
N ARG A 340 6.73 -3.51 -8.54
CA ARG A 340 7.84 -3.91 -7.67
C ARG A 340 9.11 -4.26 -8.47
N LEU A 341 8.97 -4.88 -9.63
CA LEU A 341 10.10 -5.16 -10.52
C LEU A 341 10.75 -3.86 -11.01
N ALA A 342 9.96 -2.85 -11.38
CA ALA A 342 10.47 -1.54 -11.78
C ALA A 342 11.30 -0.88 -10.67
N ILE A 343 10.82 -0.91 -9.42
CA ILE A 343 11.56 -0.46 -8.24
C ILE A 343 12.86 -1.23 -8.09
N SER A 344 12.80 -2.56 -8.12
CA SER A 344 13.98 -3.42 -7.92
C SER A 344 15.02 -3.26 -9.02
N VAL A 345 14.61 -3.10 -10.28
CA VAL A 345 15.51 -2.83 -11.42
C VAL A 345 16.18 -1.46 -11.26
N GLY A 346 15.43 -0.43 -10.86
CA GLY A 346 15.99 0.89 -10.58
C GLY A 346 17.03 0.83 -9.44
N MET A 347 16.68 0.16 -8.34
CA MET A 347 17.59 -0.03 -7.20
C MET A 347 18.86 -0.81 -7.61
N LEU A 348 18.71 -1.89 -8.36
CA LEU A 348 19.83 -2.69 -8.85
C LEU A 348 20.76 -1.84 -9.73
N ALA A 349 20.19 -1.04 -10.63
CA ALA A 349 20.98 -0.18 -11.52
C ALA A 349 21.75 0.90 -10.74
N GLY A 350 21.11 1.56 -9.77
CA GLY A 350 21.77 2.59 -8.96
C GLY A 350 22.83 2.02 -8.02
N TRP A 351 22.55 0.90 -7.36
CA TRP A 351 23.54 0.18 -6.53
C TRP A 351 24.75 -0.26 -7.35
N THR A 352 24.52 -0.86 -8.53
CA THR A 352 25.59 -1.30 -9.44
C THR A 352 26.41 -0.10 -9.91
N ALA A 353 25.76 0.97 -10.34
CA ALA A 353 26.44 2.20 -10.77
C ALA A 353 27.31 2.79 -9.65
N GLY A 354 26.80 2.87 -8.42
CA GLY A 354 27.54 3.36 -7.27
C GLY A 354 28.70 2.44 -6.87
N PHE A 355 28.48 1.12 -6.81
CA PHE A 355 29.50 0.14 -6.41
C PHE A 355 30.69 0.09 -7.39
N PHE A 356 30.40 0.11 -8.70
CA PHE A 356 31.47 0.08 -9.74
C PHE A 356 32.01 1.47 -10.07
N SER A 357 31.54 2.55 -9.46
CA SER A 357 32.02 3.91 -9.71
C SER A 357 33.48 4.14 -9.26
N GLY A 358 33.98 3.35 -8.33
CA GLY A 358 35.37 3.25 -7.86
C GLY A 358 36.06 4.57 -7.55
N SER A 359 36.51 5.30 -8.57
CA SER A 359 37.24 6.56 -8.45
C SER A 359 36.36 7.82 -8.53
N VAL A 360 35.07 7.67 -8.74
CA VAL A 360 34.13 8.83 -8.83
C VAL A 360 33.87 9.39 -7.44
N SER A 361 34.00 10.71 -7.29
CA SER A 361 33.75 11.33 -6.01
C SER A 361 32.28 11.23 -5.60
N VAL A 362 32.03 11.12 -4.30
CA VAL A 362 30.68 11.09 -3.72
C VAL A 362 29.84 12.30 -4.16
N ALA A 363 30.49 13.48 -4.24
CA ALA A 363 29.85 14.69 -4.73
C ALA A 363 29.36 14.57 -6.19
N ALA A 364 30.14 13.92 -7.06
CA ALA A 364 29.74 13.70 -8.45
C ALA A 364 28.57 12.71 -8.55
N LEU A 365 28.55 11.65 -7.74
CA LEU A 365 27.42 10.73 -7.65
C LEU A 365 26.15 11.42 -7.11
N ALA A 366 26.29 12.30 -6.13
CA ALA A 366 25.18 13.09 -5.61
C ALA A 366 24.61 14.05 -6.68
N VAL A 367 25.46 14.72 -7.46
CA VAL A 367 25.03 15.57 -8.59
C VAL A 367 24.32 14.73 -9.65
N PHE A 368 24.81 13.54 -9.93
CA PHE A 368 24.17 12.62 -10.86
C PHE A 368 22.79 12.17 -10.38
N GLY A 369 22.65 11.78 -9.10
CA GLY A 369 21.37 11.47 -8.47
C GLY A 369 20.38 12.64 -8.53
N MET A 370 20.84 13.86 -8.19
CA MET A 370 20.05 15.09 -8.32
C MET A 370 19.56 15.32 -9.75
N THR A 371 20.44 15.11 -10.74
CA THR A 371 20.10 15.28 -12.15
C THR A 371 18.99 14.30 -12.57
N ILE A 372 19.08 13.04 -12.18
CA ILE A 372 18.03 12.04 -12.43
C ILE A 372 16.71 12.47 -11.83
N VAL A 373 16.71 12.92 -10.56
CA VAL A 373 15.51 13.39 -9.87
C VAL A 373 14.85 14.55 -10.62
N LEU A 374 15.62 15.56 -11.04
CA LEU A 374 15.12 16.73 -11.73
C LEU A 374 14.60 16.39 -13.15
N ILE A 375 15.32 15.57 -13.90
CA ILE A 375 14.88 15.09 -15.21
C ILE A 375 13.56 14.30 -15.08
N THR A 376 13.48 13.39 -14.11
CA THR A 376 12.27 12.61 -13.87
C THR A 376 11.10 13.50 -13.50
N ALA A 377 11.32 14.49 -12.63
CA ALA A 377 10.27 15.43 -12.24
C ALA A 377 9.73 16.25 -13.41
N THR A 378 10.61 16.67 -14.31
CA THR A 378 10.21 17.53 -15.46
C THR A 378 9.60 16.74 -16.60
N LEU A 379 10.09 15.53 -16.91
CA LEU A 379 9.64 14.75 -18.05
C LEU A 379 8.42 13.86 -17.72
N VAL A 380 8.39 13.31 -16.51
CA VAL A 380 7.37 12.32 -16.15
C VAL A 380 6.17 12.99 -15.48
N PHE A 381 6.38 14.02 -14.65
CA PHE A 381 5.32 14.66 -13.89
C PHE A 381 4.88 16.01 -14.44
N THR A 382 4.50 16.07 -15.71
CA THR A 382 3.83 17.25 -16.28
C THR A 382 2.37 17.29 -15.76
N ASP A 383 1.89 18.46 -15.34
CA ASP A 383 0.53 18.65 -14.77
C ASP A 383 -0.60 18.14 -15.67
N ARG A 384 -0.36 18.06 -16.98
CA ARG A 384 -1.32 17.56 -17.97
C ARG A 384 -1.62 16.07 -17.89
N ASP A 385 -0.69 15.26 -17.35
CA ASP A 385 -0.78 13.80 -17.33
C ASP A 385 -1.40 13.25 -16.03
N ARG A 386 -1.53 14.10 -15.00
CA ARG A 386 -2.04 13.71 -13.67
C ARG A 386 -3.55 13.82 -13.54
N VAL A 387 -4.15 14.78 -14.26
CA VAL A 387 -5.59 15.02 -14.22
C VAL A 387 -6.41 13.82 -14.69
N PRO A 388 -6.02 13.04 -15.73
CA PRO A 388 -6.81 11.89 -16.16
C PRO A 388 -6.79 10.70 -15.19
N LEU A 389 -5.66 10.42 -14.50
CA LEU A 389 -5.54 9.29 -13.57
C LEU A 389 -6.33 9.52 -12.28
N VAL A 390 -6.27 10.75 -11.76
CA VAL A 390 -7.03 11.14 -10.56
C VAL A 390 -8.51 11.35 -10.92
N SER A 391 -8.83 11.92 -12.10
CA SER A 391 -10.22 12.14 -12.51
C SER A 391 -10.94 10.82 -12.84
N ILE A 392 -10.28 9.83 -13.43
CA ILE A 392 -10.91 8.53 -13.70
C ILE A 392 -11.21 7.78 -12.40
N ALA A 393 -10.33 7.87 -11.41
CA ALA A 393 -10.57 7.27 -10.09
C ALA A 393 -11.62 8.05 -9.29
N ASP A 394 -11.57 9.40 -9.33
CA ASP A 394 -12.58 10.27 -8.70
C ASP A 394 -13.93 10.19 -9.43
N ASP A 395 -13.95 10.20 -10.78
CA ASP A 395 -15.18 10.11 -11.55
C ASP A 395 -15.87 8.74 -11.40
N ARG A 396 -15.10 7.64 -11.28
CA ARG A 396 -15.70 6.32 -10.97
C ARG A 396 -16.16 6.25 -9.51
N ALA A 397 -15.38 6.73 -8.55
CA ALA A 397 -15.82 6.79 -7.16
C ALA A 397 -17.05 7.69 -6.98
N ILE A 398 -17.12 8.79 -7.74
CA ILE A 398 -18.27 9.69 -7.78
C ILE A 398 -19.43 9.04 -8.54
N SER A 399 -19.18 8.30 -9.62
CA SER A 399 -20.22 7.58 -10.36
C SER A 399 -20.76 6.38 -9.58
N GLU A 400 -19.91 5.59 -8.92
CA GLU A 400 -20.35 4.50 -8.03
C GLU A 400 -21.13 5.05 -6.82
N ASP A 401 -20.67 6.14 -6.19
CA ASP A 401 -21.43 6.80 -5.10
C ASP A 401 -22.70 7.48 -5.63
N ARG A 402 -22.69 7.95 -6.87
CA ARG A 402 -23.86 8.53 -7.53
C ARG A 402 -24.84 7.45 -7.98
N ASP A 403 -24.37 6.32 -8.50
CA ASP A 403 -25.19 5.18 -8.90
C ASP A 403 -25.77 4.49 -7.66
N LEU A 404 -24.99 4.30 -6.59
CA LEU A 404 -25.47 3.84 -5.30
C LEU A 404 -26.49 4.80 -4.66
N ARG A 405 -26.29 6.12 -4.80
CA ARG A 405 -27.25 7.12 -4.33
C ARG A 405 -28.51 7.20 -5.20
N LEU A 406 -28.35 7.05 -6.51
CA LEU A 406 -29.48 6.98 -7.44
C LEU A 406 -30.29 5.70 -7.21
N ASP A 407 -29.63 4.57 -7.02
CA ASP A 407 -30.25 3.29 -6.72
C ASP A 407 -30.98 3.35 -5.36
N LYS A 408 -30.33 3.86 -4.33
CA LYS A 408 -30.95 4.07 -3.01
C LYS A 408 -32.08 5.09 -3.04
N SER A 409 -31.98 6.18 -3.78
CA SER A 409 -33.05 7.18 -3.92
C SER A 409 -34.25 6.63 -4.68
N THR A 410 -34.00 5.80 -5.68
CA THR A 410 -35.02 5.09 -6.44
C THR A 410 -35.71 4.03 -5.57
N ALA A 411 -34.94 3.29 -4.77
CA ALA A 411 -35.49 2.33 -3.81
C ALA A 411 -36.32 3.02 -2.71
N LEU A 412 -35.89 4.18 -2.19
CA LEU A 412 -36.65 4.99 -1.22
C LEU A 412 -37.98 5.45 -1.82
N ALA A 413 -37.97 5.95 -3.06
CA ALA A 413 -39.20 6.37 -3.75
C ALA A 413 -40.15 5.19 -4.01
N SER A 414 -39.60 4.03 -4.39
CA SER A 414 -40.37 2.80 -4.64
C SER A 414 -40.98 2.26 -3.33
N PHE A 415 -40.23 2.20 -2.24
CA PHE A 415 -40.74 1.80 -0.93
C PHE A 415 -41.80 2.75 -0.43
N ALA A 416 -41.61 4.07 -0.55
CA ALA A 416 -42.58 5.08 -0.19
C ALA A 416 -43.90 4.94 -1.00
N ALA A 417 -43.80 4.60 -2.28
CA ALA A 417 -44.95 4.34 -3.14
C ALA A 417 -45.70 3.05 -2.74
N GLU A 418 -44.97 1.98 -2.40
CA GLU A 418 -45.56 0.71 -1.92
C GLU A 418 -46.28 0.89 -0.61
N CYS A 419 -45.68 1.65 0.34
CA CYS A 419 -46.30 2.00 1.60
C CYS A 419 -47.33 3.12 1.49
N LYS A 420 -47.59 3.66 0.30
CA LYS A 420 -48.55 4.76 0.05
C LYS A 420 -48.29 5.98 0.94
N LEU A 421 -47.04 6.34 1.10
CA LEU A 421 -46.64 7.53 1.85
C LEU A 421 -47.02 8.81 1.08
N SER A 422 -47.52 9.82 1.79
CA SER A 422 -47.74 11.15 1.22
C SER A 422 -46.43 11.87 0.97
N LYS A 423 -46.43 12.94 0.16
CA LYS A 423 -45.21 13.74 -0.11
C LYS A 423 -44.46 14.13 1.16
N ARG A 424 -45.18 14.60 2.18
CA ARG A 424 -44.60 15.02 3.48
C ARG A 424 -44.06 13.82 4.30
N GLU A 425 -44.78 12.72 4.28
CA GLU A 425 -44.30 11.48 4.91
C GLU A 425 -43.05 10.92 4.23
N THR A 426 -42.95 11.01 2.92
CA THR A 426 -41.77 10.62 2.15
C THR A 426 -40.55 11.49 2.53
N GLU A 427 -40.74 12.82 2.63
CA GLU A 427 -39.66 13.72 3.08
C GLU A 427 -39.18 13.37 4.50
N VAL A 428 -40.09 13.08 5.41
CA VAL A 428 -39.76 12.65 6.78
C VAL A 428 -39.10 11.29 6.79
N PHE A 429 -39.59 10.34 5.98
CA PHE A 429 -39.04 8.99 5.85
C PHE A 429 -37.57 9.01 5.38
N ASP A 430 -37.24 9.85 4.40
CA ASP A 430 -35.89 10.02 3.89
C ASP A 430 -34.89 10.43 5.00
N TYR A 431 -35.31 11.38 5.86
CA TYR A 431 -34.50 11.75 7.02
C TYR A 431 -34.43 10.65 8.10
N LEU A 432 -35.47 9.85 8.28
CA LEU A 432 -35.48 8.75 9.25
C LEU A 432 -34.51 7.64 8.84
N ILE A 433 -34.49 7.24 7.54
CA ILE A 433 -33.57 6.25 6.99
C ILE A 433 -32.12 6.79 7.00
N ALA A 434 -31.95 8.11 6.82
CA ALA A 434 -30.64 8.76 6.97
C ALA A 434 -30.17 8.86 8.45
N GLY A 435 -30.88 8.30 9.41
CA GLY A 435 -30.46 8.27 10.81
C GLY A 435 -30.75 9.57 11.59
N ARG A 436 -31.49 10.55 11.05
CA ARG A 436 -31.72 11.86 11.69
C ARG A 436 -32.80 11.81 12.77
N THR A 437 -32.63 12.62 13.82
CA THR A 437 -33.61 12.72 14.92
C THR A 437 -34.85 13.52 14.51
N THR A 438 -35.99 13.32 15.17
CA THR A 438 -37.25 14.07 14.93
C THR A 438 -37.06 15.57 15.11
N SER A 439 -36.24 15.99 16.07
CA SER A 439 -35.92 17.40 16.31
C SER A 439 -35.14 18.00 15.14
N TYR A 440 -34.13 17.28 14.60
CA TYR A 440 -33.41 17.70 13.39
C TYR A 440 -34.34 17.83 12.18
N VAL A 441 -35.24 16.87 11.99
CA VAL A 441 -36.20 16.88 10.88
C VAL A 441 -37.16 18.07 10.99
N ALA A 442 -37.62 18.37 12.20
CA ALA A 442 -38.49 19.52 12.47
C ALA A 442 -37.84 20.86 12.09
N GLU A 443 -36.58 21.03 12.48
CA GLU A 443 -35.78 22.20 12.12
C GLU A 443 -35.58 22.32 10.60
N ARG A 444 -35.26 21.22 9.93
CA ARG A 444 -34.99 21.19 8.46
C ARG A 444 -36.25 21.40 7.63
N LEU A 445 -37.39 20.90 8.06
CA LEU A 445 -38.67 21.05 7.36
C LEU A 445 -39.46 22.27 7.78
N PHE A 446 -38.94 23.08 8.72
CA PHE A 446 -39.58 24.27 9.29
C PHE A 446 -40.96 23.99 9.85
N VAL A 447 -41.11 22.90 10.59
CA VAL A 447 -42.37 22.49 11.25
C VAL A 447 -42.14 22.18 12.74
N ALA A 448 -43.23 22.13 13.52
CA ALA A 448 -43.11 21.74 14.93
C ALA A 448 -42.71 20.26 15.07
N GLU A 449 -41.95 19.93 16.11
CA GLU A 449 -41.52 18.53 16.36
C GLU A 449 -42.75 17.60 16.59
N SER A 450 -43.81 18.09 17.16
CA SER A 450 -45.08 17.35 17.29
C SER A 450 -45.65 16.93 15.94
N THR A 451 -45.54 17.80 14.93
CA THR A 451 -45.97 17.50 13.55
C THR A 451 -45.10 16.39 12.93
N VAL A 452 -43.77 16.45 13.13
CA VAL A 452 -42.88 15.39 12.67
C VAL A 452 -43.22 14.06 13.34
N ARG A 453 -43.46 14.06 14.64
CA ARG A 453 -43.87 12.84 15.39
C ARG A 453 -45.17 12.25 14.85
N ALA A 454 -46.14 13.09 14.48
CA ALA A 454 -47.38 12.63 13.84
C ALA A 454 -47.11 11.97 12.48
N HIS A 455 -46.23 12.56 11.66
CA HIS A 455 -45.81 11.94 10.38
C HIS A 455 -45.08 10.61 10.62
N VAL A 456 -44.16 10.53 11.58
CA VAL A 456 -43.46 9.28 11.95
C VAL A 456 -44.46 8.19 12.35
N TYR A 457 -45.44 8.54 13.17
CA TYR A 457 -46.50 7.59 13.55
C TYR A 457 -47.25 7.07 12.33
N ASN A 458 -47.66 7.96 11.42
CA ASN A 458 -48.35 7.56 10.19
C ASN A 458 -47.49 6.69 9.28
N ILE A 459 -46.17 6.99 9.17
CA ILE A 459 -45.23 6.17 8.41
C ILE A 459 -45.16 4.76 9.00
N TYR A 460 -45.07 4.64 10.33
CA TYR A 460 -45.03 3.32 10.98
C TYR A 460 -46.31 2.52 10.73
N GLN A 461 -47.45 3.18 10.82
CA GLN A 461 -48.72 2.52 10.53
C GLN A 461 -48.84 2.05 9.08
N LYS A 462 -48.39 2.87 8.12
CA LYS A 462 -48.43 2.54 6.68
C LYS A 462 -47.41 1.49 6.28
N ALA A 463 -46.24 1.46 6.90
CA ALA A 463 -45.23 0.46 6.71
C ALA A 463 -45.44 -0.80 7.55
N ASN A 464 -46.50 -0.84 8.38
CA ASN A 464 -46.82 -1.94 9.29
C ASN A 464 -45.63 -2.32 10.20
N VAL A 465 -44.98 -1.30 10.81
CA VAL A 465 -43.87 -1.43 11.75
C VAL A 465 -44.15 -0.64 13.03
N HIS A 466 -43.47 -0.96 14.11
CA HIS A 466 -43.75 -0.35 15.43
C HIS A 466 -42.55 0.44 15.96
N SER A 467 -41.39 0.35 15.32
CA SER A 467 -40.20 1.04 15.74
C SER A 467 -39.38 1.53 14.53
N ARG A 468 -38.46 2.46 14.84
CA ARG A 468 -37.53 2.96 13.83
C ARG A 468 -36.61 1.87 13.31
N MET A 469 -36.16 0.96 14.17
CA MET A 469 -35.30 -0.16 13.76
C MET A 469 -36.06 -1.09 12.81
N GLU A 470 -37.29 -1.44 13.13
CA GLU A 470 -38.13 -2.23 12.23
C GLU A 470 -38.36 -1.56 10.88
N LEU A 471 -38.53 -0.22 10.86
CA LEU A 471 -38.66 0.53 9.61
C LEU A 471 -37.35 0.45 8.76
N MET A 472 -36.19 0.55 9.40
CA MET A 472 -34.88 0.41 8.71
C MET A 472 -34.70 -1.01 8.18
N ASP A 473 -35.01 -2.01 9.00
CA ASP A 473 -34.91 -3.43 8.61
C ASP A 473 -35.88 -3.76 7.45
N ALA A 474 -37.11 -3.22 7.49
CA ALA A 474 -38.06 -3.38 6.40
C ALA A 474 -37.62 -2.74 5.10
N PHE A 475 -37.00 -1.56 5.17
CA PHE A 475 -36.43 -0.90 4.00
C PHE A 475 -35.22 -1.66 3.47
N ASP A 476 -34.32 -2.12 4.33
CA ASP A 476 -33.13 -2.89 3.92
C ASP A 476 -33.52 -4.23 3.28
N ALA A 477 -34.55 -4.91 3.81
CA ALA A 477 -35.10 -6.12 3.21
C ALA A 477 -35.76 -5.84 1.83
N PHE A 478 -36.48 -4.72 1.70
CA PHE A 478 -37.05 -4.27 0.43
C PHE A 478 -35.97 -3.98 -0.59
N TRP A 479 -34.92 -3.26 -0.20
CA TRP A 479 -33.80 -2.93 -1.07
C TRP A 479 -33.05 -4.17 -1.53
N ALA A 480 -32.70 -5.09 -0.63
CA ALA A 480 -32.03 -6.36 -0.98
C ALA A 480 -32.86 -7.24 -1.94
N LYS A 481 -34.17 -7.07 -2.01
CA LYS A 481 -35.04 -7.81 -2.93
C LYS A 481 -35.13 -7.18 -4.32
N HIS A 482 -34.81 -5.89 -4.45
CA HIS A 482 -34.99 -5.11 -5.68
C HIS A 482 -33.69 -4.50 -6.22
N SER A 483 -32.55 -4.70 -5.56
CA SER A 483 -31.19 -4.49 -6.06
C SER A 483 -30.62 -5.78 -6.64
#